data_3f572dbe2a912628f8932a6df2ec2e96
#
_entry.id   3f572dbe2a912628f8932a6df2ec2e96
#
_cell.length_a   1.000
_cell.length_b   1.000
_cell.length_c   1.000
_cell.angle_alpha   90.00
_cell.angle_beta   90.00
_cell.angle_gamma   90.00
#
_symmetry.space_group_name_H-M   'P 1'
#
loop_
_entity.id
_entity.type
_entity.pdbx_description
1 polymer ?
#
loop_
_entity_poly.entity_id
_entity_poly.type
_entity_poly.pdbx_seq_one_letter_code
_entity_poly.pdbx_strand_id
1 'polypeptide(L)'
;MAKINGLKRSQISRSYRSLVTELYLDIQVADPAECRARVASRARVDPRVEADALEILSKAAKAGITAGLCPTGLAASALYLASLLDGHWLTQSGAAEAAGVREATVVRQSKRLRKIVEVQRGRTPRKKRLSWSELEASRSSRAEVPVRSLA
;
A
#
# COMPACT_ATOMS: atom_id res chain seq x y z
N MET A 1 10.98 -15.07 10.92
CA MET A 1 10.69 -16.03 12.01
C MET A 1 10.66 -17.51 11.58
N ALA A 2 10.21 -17.87 10.38
CA ALA A 2 10.17 -19.29 9.94
C ALA A 2 11.54 -20.00 9.83
N LYS A 3 12.64 -19.28 9.85
CA LYS A 3 13.99 -19.86 9.76
C LYS A 3 14.56 -20.36 11.11
N ILE A 4 13.98 -19.94 12.23
CA ILE A 4 14.52 -20.26 13.56
C ILE A 4 14.23 -21.72 13.95
N ASN A 5 13.14 -22.31 13.48
CA ASN A 5 12.70 -23.66 13.86
C ASN A 5 12.75 -24.69 12.72
N GLY A 6 13.42 -24.41 11.60
CA GLY A 6 13.48 -25.31 10.45
C GLY A 6 12.16 -25.61 9.75
N LEU A 7 11.04 -24.99 10.18
CA LEU A 7 9.72 -25.20 9.63
C LEU A 7 9.49 -24.37 8.35
N LYS A 8 8.92 -25.00 7.34
CA LYS A 8 8.49 -24.27 6.12
C LYS A 8 7.30 -23.38 6.44
N ARG A 9 7.25 -22.18 5.87
CA ARG A 9 6.13 -21.23 6.02
C ARG A 9 4.76 -21.85 5.74
N SER A 10 4.69 -22.79 4.79
CA SER A 10 3.47 -23.52 4.46
C SER A 10 2.99 -24.42 5.60
N GLN A 11 3.91 -25.02 6.37
CA GLN A 11 3.58 -25.84 7.54
C GLN A 11 3.00 -24.98 8.66
N ILE A 12 3.65 -23.85 8.95
CA ILE A 12 3.19 -22.87 9.94
C ILE A 12 1.78 -22.37 9.57
N SER A 13 1.56 -22.00 8.30
CA SER A 13 0.24 -21.53 7.82
C SER A 13 -0.84 -22.62 7.89
N ARG A 14 -0.47 -23.88 7.70
CA ARG A 14 -1.43 -25.02 7.81
C ARG A 14 -1.80 -25.22 9.27
N SER A 15 -0.81 -25.37 10.17
CA SER A 15 -1.03 -25.55 11.59
C SER A 15 -1.85 -24.40 12.20
N TYR A 16 -1.55 -23.15 11.81
CA TYR A 16 -2.31 -21.98 12.23
C TYR A 16 -3.80 -22.10 11.83
N ARG A 17 -4.09 -22.47 10.56
CA ARG A 17 -5.48 -22.64 10.11
C ARG A 17 -6.21 -23.77 10.84
N SER A 18 -5.54 -24.92 11.07
CA SER A 18 -6.11 -26.00 11.89
C SER A 18 -6.49 -25.50 13.28
N LEU A 19 -5.56 -24.81 13.96
CA LEU A 19 -5.81 -24.27 15.29
C LEU A 19 -7.00 -23.29 15.31
N VAL A 20 -7.04 -22.37 14.34
CA VAL A 20 -8.15 -21.40 14.22
C VAL A 20 -9.50 -22.12 14.05
N THR A 21 -9.53 -23.17 13.22
CA THR A 21 -10.75 -23.95 12.95
C THR A 21 -11.14 -24.81 14.14
N GLU A 22 -10.19 -25.50 14.76
CA GLU A 22 -10.46 -26.43 15.88
C GLU A 22 -10.85 -25.71 17.17
N LEU A 23 -10.26 -24.52 17.40
CA LEU A 23 -10.53 -23.71 18.60
C LEU A 23 -11.66 -22.70 18.38
N TYR A 24 -12.32 -22.71 17.22
CA TYR A 24 -13.37 -21.74 16.85
C TYR A 24 -12.98 -20.29 17.14
N LEU A 25 -11.70 -19.94 16.89
CA LEU A 25 -11.19 -18.60 17.15
C LEU A 25 -11.77 -17.60 16.14
N ASP A 26 -12.54 -16.65 16.64
CA ASP A 26 -12.96 -15.49 15.83
C ASP A 26 -11.79 -14.52 15.68
N ILE A 27 -10.99 -14.76 14.64
CA ILE A 27 -9.86 -13.88 14.32
C ILE A 27 -10.34 -12.79 13.40
N GLN A 28 -10.45 -11.59 13.95
CA GLN A 28 -10.79 -10.41 13.15
C GLN A 28 -9.74 -10.18 12.07
N VAL A 29 -10.21 -10.10 10.84
CA VAL A 29 -9.35 -9.73 9.70
C VAL A 29 -8.95 -8.27 9.88
N ALA A 30 -7.64 -7.99 9.95
CA ALA A 30 -7.14 -6.63 10.10
C ALA A 30 -7.71 -5.72 9.00
N ASP A 31 -8.25 -4.58 9.41
CA ASP A 31 -8.75 -3.57 8.46
C ASP A 31 -7.55 -2.91 7.75
N PRO A 32 -7.58 -2.81 6.41
CA PRO A 32 -6.60 -2.03 5.66
C PRO A 32 -6.47 -0.58 6.14
N ALA A 33 -7.56 0.03 6.63
CA ALA A 33 -7.55 1.38 7.18
C ALA A 33 -6.70 1.48 8.46
N GLU A 34 -6.78 0.49 9.36
CA GLU A 34 -5.95 0.43 10.57
C GLU A 34 -4.48 0.16 10.24
N CYS A 35 -4.24 -0.75 9.29
CA CYS A 35 -2.89 -1.04 8.81
C CYS A 35 -2.20 0.20 8.22
N ARG A 36 -2.98 1.10 7.60
CA ARG A 36 -2.50 2.34 6.98
C ARG A 36 -1.72 3.22 7.95
N ALA A 37 -2.26 3.54 9.12
CA ALA A 37 -1.61 4.41 10.11
C ALA A 37 -0.22 3.89 10.50
N ARG A 38 -0.11 2.59 10.74
CA ARG A 38 1.17 1.95 11.08
C ARG A 38 2.17 2.00 9.93
N VAL A 39 1.72 1.79 8.69
CA VAL A 39 2.59 1.85 7.50
C VAL A 39 2.99 3.30 7.21
N ALA A 40 2.06 4.26 7.34
CA ALA A 40 2.32 5.68 7.15
C ALA A 40 3.39 6.21 8.12
N SER A 41 3.28 5.84 9.40
CA SER A 41 4.27 6.20 10.43
C SER A 41 5.66 5.65 10.10
N ARG A 42 5.75 4.40 9.64
CA ARG A 42 7.04 3.78 9.26
C ARG A 42 7.62 4.38 7.99
N ALA A 43 6.77 4.71 7.03
CA ALA A 43 7.16 5.34 5.77
C ALA A 43 7.41 6.85 5.90
N ARG A 44 7.12 7.45 7.05
CA ARG A 44 7.25 8.89 7.34
C ARG A 44 6.55 9.76 6.29
N VAL A 45 5.34 9.38 5.90
CA VAL A 45 4.55 10.15 4.93
C VAL A 45 3.79 11.27 5.62
N ASP A 46 3.51 12.32 4.83
CA ASP A 46 2.72 13.47 5.28
C ASP A 46 1.30 13.05 5.68
N PRO A 47 0.69 13.66 6.73
CA PRO A 47 -0.70 13.39 7.12
C PRO A 47 -1.73 13.60 5.99
N ARG A 48 -1.46 14.48 5.02
CA ARG A 48 -2.31 14.67 3.83
C ARG A 48 -2.34 13.41 2.97
N VAL A 49 -1.17 12.86 2.67
CA VAL A 49 -1.03 11.60 1.92
C VAL A 49 -1.75 10.46 2.65
N GLU A 50 -1.69 10.47 3.98
CA GLU A 50 -2.39 9.48 4.79
C GLU A 50 -3.92 9.60 4.68
N ALA A 51 -4.46 10.83 4.68
CA ALA A 51 -5.88 11.07 4.49
C ALA A 51 -6.36 10.64 3.09
N ASP A 52 -5.60 10.98 2.05
CA ASP A 52 -5.91 10.57 0.68
C ASP A 52 -5.86 9.05 0.50
N ALA A 53 -4.91 8.39 1.15
CA ALA A 53 -4.84 6.94 1.16
C ALA A 53 -6.07 6.30 1.82
N LEU A 54 -6.59 6.89 2.89
CA LEU A 54 -7.84 6.43 3.53
C LEU A 54 -9.02 6.55 2.58
N GLU A 55 -9.10 7.65 1.84
CA GLU A 55 -10.15 7.84 0.85
C GLU A 55 -10.08 6.78 -0.26
N ILE A 56 -8.87 6.47 -0.75
CA ILE A 56 -8.65 5.41 -1.75
C ILE A 56 -9.10 4.05 -1.19
N LEU A 57 -8.74 3.72 0.05
CA LEU A 57 -9.12 2.46 0.69
C LEU A 57 -10.64 2.34 0.90
N SER A 58 -11.29 3.41 1.37
CA SER A 58 -12.75 3.47 1.53
C SER A 58 -13.49 3.20 0.21
N LYS A 59 -13.01 3.81 -0.87
CA LYS A 59 -13.56 3.60 -2.21
C LYS A 59 -13.33 2.18 -2.71
N ALA A 60 -12.15 1.62 -2.44
CA ALA A 60 -11.81 0.24 -2.78
C ALA A 60 -12.70 -0.77 -2.04
N ALA A 61 -12.98 -0.50 -0.77
CA ALA A 61 -13.90 -1.32 0.03
C ALA A 61 -15.33 -1.29 -0.53
N LYS A 62 -15.85 -0.09 -0.84
CA LYS A 62 -17.17 0.09 -1.47
C LYS A 62 -17.27 -0.61 -2.84
N ALA A 63 -16.17 -0.67 -3.59
CA ALA A 63 -16.10 -1.35 -4.88
C ALA A 63 -15.87 -2.88 -4.75
N GLY A 64 -15.74 -3.43 -3.54
CA GLY A 64 -15.52 -4.85 -3.30
C GLY A 64 -14.14 -5.37 -3.72
N ILE A 65 -13.18 -4.49 -4.01
CA ILE A 65 -11.86 -4.86 -4.55
C ILE A 65 -10.90 -5.32 -3.45
N THR A 66 -11.22 -5.07 -2.19
CA THR A 66 -10.39 -5.41 -1.04
C THR A 66 -10.45 -6.89 -0.68
N ALA A 67 -11.50 -7.60 -1.09
CA ALA A 67 -11.73 -8.99 -0.73
C ALA A 67 -10.58 -9.91 -1.20
N GLY A 68 -10.09 -10.76 -0.31
CA GLY A 68 -9.03 -11.72 -0.58
C GLY A 68 -7.63 -11.12 -0.76
N LEU A 69 -7.45 -9.83 -0.53
CA LEU A 69 -6.16 -9.17 -0.61
C LEU A 69 -5.54 -9.01 0.78
N CYS A 70 -4.21 -8.96 0.83
CA CYS A 70 -3.48 -8.69 2.07
C CYS A 70 -3.76 -7.26 2.54
N PRO A 71 -4.33 -7.05 3.75
CA PRO A 71 -4.70 -5.73 4.25
C PRO A 71 -3.52 -4.76 4.33
N THR A 72 -2.39 -5.23 4.86
CA THR A 72 -1.16 -4.42 4.97
C THR A 72 -0.60 -4.04 3.60
N GLY A 73 -0.69 -4.94 2.62
CA GLY A 73 -0.29 -4.65 1.25
C GLY A 73 -1.21 -3.63 0.58
N LEU A 74 -2.53 -3.70 0.83
CA LEU A 74 -3.50 -2.71 0.37
C LEU A 74 -3.21 -1.33 0.95
N ALA A 75 -2.94 -1.24 2.25
CA ALA A 75 -2.56 -0.01 2.92
C ALA A 75 -1.30 0.61 2.29
N ALA A 76 -0.25 -0.19 2.09
CA ALA A 76 0.97 0.27 1.43
C ALA A 76 0.73 0.76 -0.01
N SER A 77 -0.11 0.04 -0.76
CA SER A 77 -0.44 0.41 -2.13
C SER A 77 -1.27 1.69 -2.22
N ALA A 78 -2.17 1.92 -1.27
CA ALA A 78 -2.95 3.14 -1.19
C ALA A 78 -2.06 4.35 -0.82
N LEU A 79 -1.17 4.20 0.15
CA LEU A 79 -0.19 5.23 0.52
C LEU A 79 0.75 5.56 -0.64
N TYR A 80 1.24 4.56 -1.37
CA TYR A 80 2.03 4.77 -2.57
C TYR A 80 1.27 5.59 -3.63
N LEU A 81 0.01 5.24 -3.90
CA LEU A 81 -0.79 5.97 -4.89
C LEU A 81 -1.14 7.38 -4.43
N ALA A 82 -1.49 7.58 -3.17
CA ALA A 82 -1.75 8.89 -2.59
C ALA A 82 -0.51 9.78 -2.69
N SER A 83 0.66 9.25 -2.32
CA SER A 83 1.93 9.99 -2.42
C SER A 83 2.27 10.36 -3.85
N LEU A 84 1.99 9.48 -4.81
CA LEU A 84 2.20 9.77 -6.23
C LEU A 84 1.28 10.88 -6.74
N LEU A 85 0.04 10.94 -6.24
CA LEU A 85 -0.93 11.98 -6.61
C LEU A 85 -0.60 13.35 -6.03
N ASP A 86 -0.04 13.38 -4.83
CA ASP A 86 0.32 14.60 -4.10
C ASP A 86 1.74 15.10 -4.44
N GLY A 87 2.46 14.36 -5.29
CA GLY A 87 3.83 14.70 -5.70
C GLY A 87 4.89 14.38 -4.64
N HIS A 88 4.53 13.66 -3.60
CA HIS A 88 5.48 13.09 -2.63
C HIS A 88 6.16 11.83 -3.20
N TRP A 89 7.32 11.49 -2.68
CA TRP A 89 8.15 10.42 -3.24
C TRP A 89 8.28 9.17 -2.36
N LEU A 90 7.17 8.58 -2.02
CA LEU A 90 7.19 7.21 -1.50
C LEU A 90 7.38 6.23 -2.67
N THR A 91 8.47 5.46 -2.65
CA THR A 91 8.71 4.44 -3.68
C THR A 91 7.88 3.18 -3.43
N GLN A 92 7.67 2.36 -4.46
CA GLN A 92 7.01 1.05 -4.29
C GLN A 92 7.79 0.16 -3.32
N SER A 93 9.12 0.17 -3.42
CA SER A 93 10.02 -0.55 -2.52
C SER A 93 9.93 -0.01 -1.10
N GLY A 94 9.98 1.32 -0.90
CA GLY A 94 9.83 1.95 0.42
C GLY A 94 8.48 1.67 1.07
N ALA A 95 7.39 1.70 0.30
CA ALA A 95 6.07 1.32 0.79
C ALA A 95 6.00 -0.16 1.18
N ALA A 96 6.65 -1.03 0.41
CA ALA A 96 6.71 -2.47 0.69
C ALA A 96 7.52 -2.77 1.94
N GLU A 97 8.65 -2.10 2.13
CA GLU A 97 9.51 -2.21 3.31
C GLU A 97 8.78 -1.74 4.57
N ALA A 98 8.16 -0.56 4.52
CA ALA A 98 7.38 -0.01 5.64
C ALA A 98 6.23 -0.93 6.05
N ALA A 99 5.62 -1.62 5.09
CA ALA A 99 4.53 -2.57 5.33
C ALA A 99 5.01 -3.99 5.69
N GLY A 100 6.29 -4.32 5.50
CA GLY A 100 6.81 -5.67 5.67
C GLY A 100 6.23 -6.66 4.64
N VAL A 101 5.91 -6.21 3.43
CA VAL A 101 5.41 -7.03 2.33
C VAL A 101 6.40 -7.04 1.16
N ARG A 102 6.19 -7.93 0.19
CA ARG A 102 7.01 -7.93 -1.04
C ARG A 102 6.60 -6.77 -1.95
N GLU A 103 7.55 -6.13 -2.60
CA GLU A 103 7.31 -5.07 -3.59
C GLU A 103 6.33 -5.52 -4.69
N ALA A 104 6.47 -6.75 -5.20
CA ALA A 104 5.53 -7.32 -6.16
C ALA A 104 4.07 -7.31 -5.68
N THR A 105 3.83 -7.38 -4.36
CA THR A 105 2.49 -7.26 -3.77
C THR A 105 1.98 -5.83 -3.92
N VAL A 106 2.80 -4.83 -3.60
CA VAL A 106 2.48 -3.41 -3.74
C VAL A 106 2.21 -3.07 -5.21
N VAL A 107 3.08 -3.52 -6.13
CA VAL A 107 2.91 -3.32 -7.59
C VAL A 107 1.58 -3.89 -8.08
N ARG A 108 1.26 -5.12 -7.71
CA ARG A 108 0.03 -5.78 -8.14
C ARG A 108 -1.23 -5.11 -7.58
N GLN A 109 -1.20 -4.74 -6.31
CA GLN A 109 -2.36 -4.13 -5.65
C GLN A 109 -2.54 -2.67 -6.08
N SER A 110 -1.47 -1.91 -6.27
CA SER A 110 -1.55 -0.54 -6.80
C SER A 110 -2.18 -0.50 -8.20
N LYS A 111 -1.87 -1.46 -9.07
CA LYS A 111 -2.52 -1.57 -10.39
C LYS A 111 -4.04 -1.77 -10.28
N ARG A 112 -4.52 -2.53 -9.28
CA ARG A 112 -5.95 -2.71 -9.03
C ARG A 112 -6.60 -1.44 -8.49
N LEU A 113 -5.95 -0.77 -7.53
CA LEU A 113 -6.45 0.48 -6.96
C LEU A 113 -6.45 1.64 -7.96
N ARG A 114 -5.49 1.70 -8.90
CA ARG A 114 -5.45 2.71 -9.98
C ARG A 114 -6.77 2.78 -10.75
N LYS A 115 -7.39 1.65 -11.06
CA LYS A 115 -8.66 1.59 -11.79
C LYS A 115 -9.76 2.38 -11.07
N ILE A 116 -9.80 2.34 -9.73
CA ILE A 116 -10.77 3.08 -8.92
C ILE A 116 -10.46 4.57 -8.96
N VAL A 117 -9.19 4.93 -8.81
CA VAL A 117 -8.75 6.33 -8.81
C VAL A 117 -8.97 6.98 -10.18
N GLU A 118 -8.75 6.26 -11.27
CA GLU A 118 -8.98 6.73 -12.64
C GLU A 118 -10.45 7.01 -12.94
N VAL A 119 -11.35 6.12 -12.52
CA VAL A 119 -12.80 6.32 -12.68
C VAL A 119 -13.25 7.61 -12.01
N GLN A 120 -12.65 8.00 -10.91
CA GLN A 120 -13.01 9.20 -10.17
C GLN A 120 -12.36 10.47 -10.70
N ARG A 121 -11.14 10.38 -11.22
CA ARG A 121 -10.51 11.48 -11.96
C ARG A 121 -11.34 11.88 -13.18
N GLY A 122 -12.16 10.99 -13.73
CA GLY A 122 -13.12 11.29 -14.77
C GLY A 122 -14.26 12.20 -14.34
N ARG A 123 -14.58 12.28 -13.04
CA ARG A 123 -15.72 13.03 -12.48
C ARG A 123 -15.38 14.42 -11.95
N THR A 124 -14.12 14.77 -11.74
CA THR A 124 -13.72 16.10 -11.25
C THR A 124 -13.29 17.02 -12.39
N PRO A 125 -13.71 18.30 -12.42
CA PRO A 125 -13.29 19.25 -13.42
C PRO A 125 -11.78 19.53 -13.31
N ARG A 126 -11.15 19.58 -14.43
CA ARG A 126 -9.73 19.48 -14.70
C ARG A 126 -8.92 20.73 -14.32
N LYS A 127 -8.11 20.68 -13.25
CA LYS A 127 -6.76 21.29 -13.28
C LYS A 127 -5.82 20.26 -13.94
N LYS A 128 -4.94 20.75 -14.84
CA LYS A 128 -4.04 19.99 -15.71
C LYS A 128 -3.65 18.58 -15.20
N ARG A 129 -4.23 17.54 -15.81
CA ARG A 129 -4.11 16.15 -15.36
C ARG A 129 -2.90 15.53 -16.05
N LEU A 130 -1.86 15.28 -15.25
CA LEU A 130 -0.75 14.43 -15.70
C LEU A 130 -1.23 12.97 -15.81
N SER A 131 -0.77 12.27 -16.82
CA SER A 131 -0.98 10.82 -16.95
C SER A 131 -0.18 10.08 -15.87
N TRP A 132 -0.53 8.81 -15.60
CA TRP A 132 0.22 8.00 -14.65
C TRP A 132 1.70 7.86 -15.03
N SER A 133 2.00 7.75 -16.33
CA SER A 133 3.35 7.71 -16.87
C SER A 133 4.10 9.02 -16.62
N GLU A 134 3.46 10.16 -16.78
CA GLU A 134 4.07 11.46 -16.49
C GLU A 134 4.31 11.68 -14.99
N LEU A 135 3.41 11.19 -14.12
CA LEU A 135 3.59 11.23 -12.68
C LEU A 135 4.77 10.35 -12.24
N GLU A 136 4.92 9.18 -12.81
CA GLU A 136 6.04 8.28 -12.53
C GLU A 136 7.36 8.82 -13.10
N ALA A 137 7.35 9.42 -14.28
CA ALA A 137 8.53 10.04 -14.90
C ALA A 137 9.00 11.29 -14.14
N SER A 138 8.08 12.15 -13.72
CA SER A 138 8.42 13.36 -12.93
C SER A 138 9.05 13.01 -11.58
N ARG A 139 8.72 11.83 -11.06
CA ARG A 139 9.30 11.28 -9.84
C ARG A 139 10.71 10.76 -10.05
N SER A 140 10.97 10.08 -11.18
CA SER A 140 12.30 9.54 -11.51
C SER A 140 13.32 10.67 -11.68
N SER A 141 12.93 11.79 -12.29
CA SER A 141 13.82 12.95 -12.48
C SER A 141 14.09 13.73 -11.19
N ARG A 142 13.23 13.64 -10.16
CA ARG A 142 13.47 14.27 -8.85
C ARG A 142 14.36 13.47 -7.92
N ALA A 143 14.51 12.17 -8.16
CA ALA A 143 15.37 11.30 -7.36
C ALA A 143 16.88 11.56 -7.57
N GLU A 144 17.25 12.33 -8.57
CA GLU A 144 18.65 12.67 -8.92
C GLU A 144 19.13 14.03 -8.34
N VAL A 145 18.48 14.57 -7.31
CA VAL A 145 19.06 15.74 -6.61
C VAL A 145 20.21 15.24 -5.74
N PRO A 146 21.46 15.59 -6.06
CA PRO A 146 22.60 15.19 -5.25
C PRO A 146 22.46 15.82 -3.87
N VAL A 147 22.57 14.98 -2.83
CA VAL A 147 22.79 15.46 -1.47
C VAL A 147 24.07 16.28 -1.50
N ARG A 148 23.95 17.59 -1.53
CA ARG A 148 25.11 18.48 -1.29
C ARG A 148 25.60 18.15 0.10
N SER A 149 26.75 17.51 0.14
CA SER A 149 27.62 17.39 1.29
C SER A 149 27.70 18.75 1.99
N LEU A 150 27.09 18.87 3.16
CA LEU A 150 27.43 19.93 4.10
C LEU A 150 28.72 19.49 4.78
N ALA A 151 29.80 19.98 4.23
CA ALA A 151 31.09 20.02 4.94
C ALA A 151 31.00 21.03 6.07
#